data_94c0091b62a498b5bc27b7196199a167
#
_entry.id   94c0091b62a498b5bc27b7196199a167
#
_cell.length_a   1.000
_cell.length_b   1.000
_cell.length_c   1.000
_cell.angle_alpha   90.00
_cell.angle_beta   90.00
_cell.angle_gamma   90.00
#
_symmetry.space_group_name_H-M   'P 1'
#
loop_
_entity.id
_entity.type
_entity.pdbx_description
1 polymer ?
#
loop_
_entity_poly.entity_id
_entity_poly.type
_entity_poly.pdbx_seq_one_letter_code
_entity_poly.pdbx_strand_id
1 'polypeptide(L)'
;MSHKIALHLLAPLFLLAVCLVGCAPETGKPENPAAGLANPASVYCQRLGFEEETRQNELGQYGVCIFPDGSECDTWDFLAGRCGQEHSYCVDQGYEILATEDANIATCSFDDGSTCSEFLYFEGECKLGENFP
;
A
#
# COMPACT_ATOMS: atom_id res chain seq x y z
N MET A 1 71.63 -39.69 -16.42
CA MET A 1 70.41 -40.22 -16.97
C MET A 1 69.36 -40.29 -15.88
N SER A 2 68.22 -39.68 -16.08
CA SER A 2 66.94 -39.81 -15.35
C SER A 2 66.79 -39.11 -14.00
N HIS A 3 66.45 -37.82 -14.06
CA HIS A 3 65.72 -37.13 -12.98
C HIS A 3 64.55 -36.32 -13.61
N LYS A 4 63.53 -36.99 -14.05
CA LYS A 4 62.35 -36.32 -14.61
C LYS A 4 61.01 -36.99 -14.28
N ILE A 5 60.85 -37.55 -13.11
CA ILE A 5 59.54 -38.14 -12.69
C ILE A 5 59.36 -37.87 -11.20
N ALA A 6 59.12 -36.63 -10.81
CA ALA A 6 58.63 -36.31 -9.45
C ALA A 6 58.00 -34.97 -9.30
N LEU A 7 57.27 -34.45 -10.33
CA LEU A 7 56.70 -33.13 -10.21
C LEU A 7 55.23 -33.05 -10.69
N HIS A 8 54.50 -34.16 -10.73
CA HIS A 8 53.12 -34.15 -11.20
C HIS A 8 52.06 -34.72 -10.23
N LEU A 9 52.40 -34.92 -8.95
CA LEU A 9 51.47 -35.53 -7.99
C LEU A 9 50.98 -34.59 -6.83
N LEU A 10 51.26 -33.29 -6.91
CA LEU A 10 50.85 -32.34 -5.87
C LEU A 10 49.83 -31.29 -6.30
N ALA A 11 49.28 -31.39 -7.50
CA ALA A 11 48.40 -30.39 -8.05
C ALA A 11 46.84 -30.62 -7.93
N PRO A 12 46.29 -31.72 -7.45
CA PRO A 12 44.84 -31.85 -7.37
C PRO A 12 44.22 -31.69 -5.96
N LEU A 13 45.00 -31.27 -4.92
CA LEU A 13 44.45 -31.22 -3.55
C LEU A 13 44.05 -29.82 -3.08
N PHE A 14 44.07 -28.81 -3.96
CA PHE A 14 43.79 -27.43 -3.56
C PHE A 14 42.49 -26.87 -4.17
N LEU A 15 41.66 -27.67 -4.84
CA LEU A 15 40.48 -27.21 -5.54
C LEU A 15 39.13 -27.65 -4.91
N LEU A 16 39.14 -28.11 -3.66
CA LEU A 16 37.92 -28.63 -3.00
C LEU A 16 37.51 -27.85 -1.73
N ALA A 17 37.98 -26.62 -1.55
CA ALA A 17 37.74 -25.87 -0.30
C ALA A 17 37.03 -24.52 -0.50
N VAL A 18 36.33 -24.27 -1.61
CA VAL A 18 35.63 -22.99 -1.83
C VAL A 18 34.18 -23.23 -2.32
N CYS A 19 33.40 -23.91 -1.53
CA CYS A 19 31.92 -23.96 -1.75
C CYS A 19 31.16 -24.16 -0.45
N LEU A 20 31.52 -23.43 0.60
CA LEU A 20 30.68 -23.27 1.80
C LEU A 20 30.47 -21.77 2.09
N VAL A 21 30.09 -20.99 1.05
CA VAL A 21 29.36 -19.76 1.32
C VAL A 21 27.94 -20.19 1.65
N GLY A 22 27.70 -20.42 2.93
CA GLY A 22 26.39 -20.69 3.46
C GLY A 22 25.48 -19.55 3.07
N CYS A 23 24.37 -19.85 2.39
CA CYS A 23 23.17 -19.02 2.42
C CYS A 23 22.81 -18.85 3.89
N ALA A 24 23.12 -17.68 4.46
CA ALA A 24 22.48 -17.26 5.69
C ALA A 24 20.98 -17.17 5.37
N PRO A 25 20.09 -17.82 6.14
CA PRO A 25 18.66 -17.52 6.00
C PRO A 25 18.50 -16.05 6.38
N GLU A 26 18.04 -15.24 5.42
CA GLU A 26 17.45 -13.95 5.77
C GLU A 26 16.39 -14.25 6.83
N THR A 27 16.61 -13.70 8.02
CA THR A 27 15.59 -13.65 9.05
C THR A 27 14.50 -12.76 8.49
N GLY A 28 13.62 -13.36 7.70
CA GLY A 28 12.38 -12.73 7.27
C GLY A 28 11.69 -12.25 8.54
N LYS A 29 11.52 -10.94 8.64
CA LYS A 29 10.54 -10.32 9.53
C LYS A 29 9.29 -11.19 9.42
N PRO A 30 8.68 -11.64 10.52
CA PRO A 30 7.48 -12.44 10.44
C PRO A 30 6.45 -11.64 9.66
N GLU A 31 6.19 -12.04 8.40
CA GLU A 31 5.02 -11.58 7.68
C GLU A 31 3.82 -12.02 8.51
N ASN A 32 3.13 -11.05 9.05
CA ASN A 32 1.86 -11.26 9.71
C ASN A 32 0.94 -11.99 8.72
N PRO A 33 0.51 -13.25 8.99
CA PRO A 33 -0.41 -13.95 8.10
C PRO A 33 -1.80 -13.32 7.99
N ALA A 34 -2.02 -12.17 8.64
CA ALA A 34 -3.16 -11.28 8.45
C ALA A 34 -2.90 -10.18 7.42
N ALA A 35 -1.87 -10.27 6.57
CA ALA A 35 -1.77 -9.53 5.32
C ALA A 35 -2.84 -10.03 4.32
N GLY A 36 -4.07 -10.17 4.82
CA GLY A 36 -5.28 -10.22 4.03
C GLY A 36 -5.54 -8.84 3.46
N LEU A 37 -6.03 -8.76 2.24
CA LEU A 37 -6.50 -7.62 1.48
C LEU A 37 -6.10 -6.26 2.08
N ALA A 38 -5.23 -5.52 1.39
CA ALA A 38 -4.80 -4.19 1.82
C ALA A 38 -6.03 -3.37 2.23
N ASN A 39 -5.98 -2.71 3.38
CA ASN A 39 -7.05 -1.84 3.86
C ASN A 39 -7.38 -0.78 2.80
N PRO A 40 -8.57 -0.78 2.16
CA PRO A 40 -8.87 0.11 1.06
C PRO A 40 -8.77 1.59 1.46
N ALA A 41 -9.06 1.93 2.71
CA ALA A 41 -8.94 3.30 3.19
C ALA A 41 -7.47 3.77 3.27
N SER A 42 -6.56 2.93 3.77
CA SER A 42 -5.12 3.22 3.74
C SER A 42 -4.58 3.29 2.32
N VAL A 43 -5.04 2.39 1.44
CA VAL A 43 -4.66 2.39 0.02
C VAL A 43 -5.13 3.67 -0.67
N TYR A 44 -6.34 4.12 -0.42
CA TYR A 44 -6.90 5.35 -0.97
C TYR A 44 -6.05 6.57 -0.58
N CYS A 45 -5.75 6.76 0.71
CA CYS A 45 -4.88 7.81 1.22
C CYS A 45 -3.50 7.83 0.52
N GLN A 46 -2.82 6.69 0.49
CA GLN A 46 -1.49 6.56 -0.10
C GLN A 46 -1.47 6.80 -1.62
N ARG A 47 -2.47 6.31 -2.34
CA ARG A 47 -2.56 6.48 -3.80
C ARG A 47 -2.92 7.90 -4.23
N LEU A 48 -3.57 8.67 -3.37
CA LEU A 48 -3.74 10.12 -3.55
C LEU A 48 -2.43 10.90 -3.29
N GLY A 49 -1.38 10.22 -2.82
CA GLY A 49 -0.06 10.80 -2.59
C GLY A 49 0.14 11.38 -1.19
N PHE A 50 -0.78 11.09 -0.26
CA PHE A 50 -0.67 11.52 1.13
C PHE A 50 0.14 10.53 1.97
N GLU A 51 0.70 11.01 3.07
CA GLU A 51 1.36 10.16 4.07
C GLU A 51 0.31 9.41 4.89
N GLU A 52 0.57 8.13 5.15
CA GLU A 52 -0.30 7.30 5.98
C GLU A 52 0.52 6.71 7.13
N GLU A 53 0.03 6.91 8.34
CA GLU A 53 0.59 6.34 9.55
C GLU A 53 -0.38 5.36 10.20
N THR A 54 0.14 4.20 10.61
CA THR A 54 -0.60 3.30 11.50
C THR A 54 -0.37 3.69 12.94
N ARG A 55 -1.43 4.03 13.67
CA ARG A 55 -1.43 4.36 15.08
C ARG A 55 -2.17 3.31 15.91
N GLN A 56 -2.02 3.38 17.22
CA GLN A 56 -2.68 2.46 18.15
C GLN A 56 -3.40 3.21 19.27
N ASN A 57 -4.61 2.73 19.59
CA ASN A 57 -5.40 3.18 20.73
C ASN A 57 -5.92 1.96 21.53
N GLU A 58 -6.81 2.19 22.47
CA GLU A 58 -7.40 1.14 23.30
C GLU A 58 -8.25 0.13 22.50
N LEU A 59 -8.76 0.52 21.34
CA LEU A 59 -9.58 -0.31 20.46
C LEU A 59 -8.75 -1.10 19.43
N GLY A 60 -7.45 -0.81 19.31
CA GLY A 60 -6.55 -1.48 18.35
C GLY A 60 -5.79 -0.53 17.45
N GLN A 61 -5.34 -1.05 16.33
CA GLN A 61 -4.63 -0.27 15.30
C GLN A 61 -5.61 0.42 14.36
N TYR A 62 -5.29 1.66 13.98
CA TYR A 62 -6.02 2.44 12.99
C TYR A 62 -5.06 3.23 12.10
N GLY A 63 -5.48 3.54 10.87
CA GLY A 63 -4.72 4.35 9.92
C GLY A 63 -5.07 5.82 10.06
N VAL A 64 -4.08 6.69 9.88
CA VAL A 64 -4.24 8.15 9.85
C VAL A 64 -3.65 8.67 8.55
N CYS A 65 -4.44 9.40 7.78
CA CYS A 65 -4.01 10.13 6.60
C CYS A 65 -3.54 11.53 7.01
N ILE A 66 -2.35 11.92 6.56
CA ILE A 66 -1.74 13.21 6.88
C ILE A 66 -1.66 14.03 5.59
N PHE A 67 -2.30 15.20 5.61
CA PHE A 67 -2.40 16.07 4.44
C PHE A 67 -1.26 17.10 4.37
N PRO A 68 -1.03 17.72 3.20
CA PRO A 68 0.09 18.67 3.00
C PRO A 68 0.05 19.91 3.89
N ASP A 69 -1.13 20.29 4.38
CA ASP A 69 -1.32 21.42 5.31
C ASP A 69 -1.06 21.04 6.78
N GLY A 70 -0.74 19.77 7.04
CA GLY A 70 -0.50 19.20 8.37
C GLY A 70 -1.78 18.79 9.11
N SER A 71 -2.96 18.90 8.48
CA SER A 71 -4.19 18.32 9.03
C SER A 71 -4.17 16.80 8.90
N GLU A 72 -4.94 16.12 9.75
CA GLU A 72 -4.97 14.66 9.85
C GLU A 72 -6.41 14.14 9.89
N CYS A 73 -6.61 12.93 9.36
CA CYS A 73 -7.91 12.28 9.35
C CYS A 73 -7.72 10.76 9.52
N ASP A 74 -8.60 10.09 10.28
CA ASP A 74 -8.68 8.63 10.23
C ASP A 74 -8.94 8.18 8.79
N THR A 75 -8.24 7.15 8.32
CA THR A 75 -8.32 6.74 6.91
C THR A 75 -9.72 6.32 6.49
N TRP A 76 -10.51 5.68 7.38
CA TRP A 76 -11.89 5.31 7.10
C TRP A 76 -12.82 6.53 7.12
N ASP A 77 -12.57 7.50 8.02
CA ASP A 77 -13.33 8.75 8.05
C ASP A 77 -13.05 9.60 6.80
N PHE A 78 -11.80 9.58 6.32
CA PHE A 78 -11.44 10.22 5.05
C PHE A 78 -12.16 9.57 3.85
N LEU A 79 -12.10 8.25 3.72
CA LEU A 79 -12.77 7.53 2.62
C LEU A 79 -14.30 7.68 2.68
N ALA A 80 -14.88 7.84 3.87
CA ALA A 80 -16.30 8.10 4.05
C ALA A 80 -16.71 9.58 3.89
N GLY A 81 -15.74 10.46 3.63
CA GLY A 81 -15.97 11.90 3.45
C GLY A 81 -16.33 12.65 4.73
N ARG A 82 -16.04 12.08 5.92
CA ARG A 82 -16.34 12.71 7.22
C ARG A 82 -15.30 13.74 7.65
N CYS A 83 -14.07 13.65 7.15
CA CYS A 83 -13.02 14.65 7.30
C CYS A 83 -12.11 14.69 6.07
N GLY A 84 -11.34 15.79 5.87
CA GLY A 84 -10.41 15.94 4.78
C GLY A 84 -11.08 16.01 3.39
N GLN A 85 -12.33 16.41 3.31
CA GLN A 85 -13.11 16.41 2.06
C GLN A 85 -12.42 17.18 0.93
N GLU A 86 -11.75 18.28 1.25
CA GLU A 86 -11.00 19.14 0.33
C GLU A 86 -9.81 18.42 -0.33
N HIS A 87 -9.38 17.31 0.22
CA HIS A 87 -8.30 16.47 -0.29
C HIS A 87 -8.79 15.20 -1.01
N SER A 88 -10.13 15.00 -1.08
CA SER A 88 -10.71 13.83 -1.75
C SER A 88 -10.53 13.88 -3.27
N TYR A 89 -10.52 12.72 -3.92
CA TYR A 89 -10.42 12.64 -5.37
C TYR A 89 -11.60 13.33 -6.07
N CYS A 90 -12.83 13.15 -5.55
CA CYS A 90 -14.02 13.78 -6.07
C CYS A 90 -13.90 15.31 -6.12
N VAL A 91 -13.45 15.92 -5.01
CA VAL A 91 -13.28 17.39 -4.92
C VAL A 91 -12.10 17.84 -5.80
N ASP A 92 -11.01 17.09 -5.87
CA ASP A 92 -9.86 17.38 -6.76
C ASP A 92 -10.28 17.39 -8.24
N GLN A 93 -11.27 16.56 -8.62
CA GLN A 93 -11.85 16.54 -9.95
C GLN A 93 -12.93 17.61 -10.16
N GLY A 94 -13.24 18.43 -9.14
CA GLY A 94 -14.20 19.55 -9.21
C GLY A 94 -15.64 19.18 -8.93
N TYR A 95 -15.90 18.03 -8.32
CA TYR A 95 -17.26 17.56 -7.98
C TYR A 95 -17.52 17.62 -6.48
N GLU A 96 -18.78 17.43 -6.09
CA GLU A 96 -19.20 17.44 -4.69
C GLU A 96 -19.08 16.04 -4.08
N ILE A 97 -18.48 15.97 -2.88
CA ILE A 97 -18.44 14.74 -2.08
C ILE A 97 -19.56 14.77 -1.04
N LEU A 98 -20.33 13.70 -0.97
CA LEU A 98 -21.37 13.48 0.01
C LEU A 98 -20.89 12.47 1.04
N ALA A 99 -20.70 12.95 2.28
CA ALA A 99 -20.31 12.11 3.40
C ALA A 99 -21.41 11.09 3.73
N THR A 100 -21.00 9.91 4.15
CA THR A 100 -21.90 8.84 4.59
C THR A 100 -21.65 8.49 6.04
N GLU A 101 -22.70 8.43 6.85
CA GLU A 101 -22.61 8.01 8.26
C GLU A 101 -22.70 6.48 8.39
N ASP A 102 -23.54 5.86 7.58
CA ASP A 102 -23.84 4.41 7.66
C ASP A 102 -22.96 3.56 6.73
N ALA A 103 -22.20 4.18 5.81
CA ALA A 103 -21.29 3.50 4.91
C ALA A 103 -19.84 3.96 5.13
N ASN A 104 -18.90 3.10 4.78
CA ASN A 104 -17.47 3.39 4.93
C ASN A 104 -16.86 4.10 3.72
N ILE A 105 -17.65 4.44 2.70
CA ILE A 105 -17.20 5.06 1.46
C ILE A 105 -18.15 6.17 1.09
N ALA A 106 -17.65 7.38 0.85
CA ALA A 106 -18.40 8.54 0.41
C ALA A 106 -18.98 8.35 -1.00
N THR A 107 -19.93 9.22 -1.35
CA THR A 107 -20.50 9.29 -2.70
C THR A 107 -20.06 10.58 -3.38
N CYS A 108 -19.52 10.47 -4.59
CA CYS A 108 -19.24 11.58 -5.47
C CYS A 108 -20.52 11.96 -6.25
N SER A 109 -20.90 13.23 -6.24
CA SER A 109 -22.07 13.76 -6.96
C SER A 109 -21.60 14.61 -8.13
N PHE A 110 -22.08 14.29 -9.33
CA PHE A 110 -21.71 14.97 -10.56
C PHE A 110 -22.72 16.04 -10.97
N ASP A 111 -22.32 16.99 -11.83
CA ASP A 111 -23.14 18.10 -12.28
C ASP A 111 -24.41 17.69 -13.04
N ASP A 112 -24.42 16.51 -13.65
CA ASP A 112 -25.57 15.93 -14.34
C ASP A 112 -26.57 15.22 -13.41
N GLY A 113 -26.28 15.21 -12.10
CA GLY A 113 -27.08 14.55 -11.07
C GLY A 113 -26.81 13.06 -10.91
N SER A 114 -25.89 12.50 -11.68
CA SER A 114 -25.41 11.12 -11.45
C SER A 114 -24.49 11.05 -10.22
N THR A 115 -24.36 9.86 -9.65
CA THR A 115 -23.55 9.64 -8.45
C THR A 115 -22.71 8.39 -8.58
N CYS A 116 -21.52 8.41 -7.96
CA CYS A 116 -20.61 7.29 -7.87
C CYS A 116 -20.13 7.12 -6.44
N SER A 117 -19.83 5.89 -6.03
CA SER A 117 -18.95 5.68 -4.88
C SER A 117 -17.60 6.35 -5.14
N GLU A 118 -17.09 7.11 -4.17
CA GLU A 118 -15.78 7.80 -4.23
C GLU A 118 -14.66 6.86 -4.66
N PHE A 119 -14.61 5.67 -4.07
CA PHE A 119 -13.58 4.68 -4.37
C PHE A 119 -13.70 4.12 -5.80
N LEU A 120 -14.90 3.83 -6.29
CA LEU A 120 -15.11 3.35 -7.65
C LEU A 120 -14.80 4.42 -8.70
N TYR A 121 -15.10 5.68 -8.38
CA TYR A 121 -14.72 6.81 -9.23
C TYR A 121 -13.19 6.97 -9.30
N PHE A 122 -12.52 6.88 -8.17
CA PHE A 122 -11.06 6.90 -8.10
C PHE A 122 -10.40 5.73 -8.86
N GLU A 123 -10.96 4.52 -8.80
CA GLU A 123 -10.50 3.35 -9.56
C GLU A 123 -10.81 3.44 -11.07
N GLY A 124 -11.64 4.40 -11.49
CA GLY A 124 -12.07 4.55 -12.86
C GLY A 124 -13.14 3.53 -13.32
N GLU A 125 -13.74 2.83 -12.35
CA GLU A 125 -14.80 1.85 -12.58
C GLU A 125 -16.19 2.48 -12.69
N CYS A 126 -16.33 3.74 -12.27
CA CYS A 126 -17.55 4.53 -12.37
C CYS A 126 -17.26 5.89 -12.99
N LYS A 127 -18.16 6.41 -13.82
CA LYS A 127 -17.98 7.66 -14.57
C LYS A 127 -19.22 8.52 -14.55
N LEU A 128 -19.04 9.80 -14.92
CA LEU A 128 -20.11 10.74 -15.15
C LEU A 128 -21.20 10.12 -16.07
N GLY A 129 -22.48 10.27 -15.70
CA GLY A 129 -23.62 9.69 -16.41
C GLY A 129 -23.95 8.24 -16.03
N GLU A 130 -23.17 7.62 -15.19
CA GLU A 130 -23.41 6.28 -14.66
C GLU A 130 -23.83 6.41 -13.18
N ASN A 131 -24.94 5.79 -12.81
CA ASN A 131 -25.34 5.70 -11.39
C ASN A 131 -24.96 4.33 -10.86
N PHE A 132 -23.99 4.32 -9.97
CA PHE A 132 -23.60 3.13 -9.21
C PHE A 132 -23.95 3.32 -7.73
N PRO A 133 -24.61 2.33 -7.12
CA PRO A 133 -24.96 2.38 -5.70
C PRO A 133 -23.72 2.31 -4.80
#